data_40f8beb7d8c12151ec48362e0459ed6b
#
_entry.id   40f8beb7d8c12151ec48362e0459ed6b
#
_cell.length_a   1.000
_cell.length_b   1.000
_cell.length_c   1.000
_cell.angle_alpha   90.00
_cell.angle_beta   90.00
_cell.angle_gamma   90.00
#
_symmetry.space_group_name_H-M   'P 1'
#
loop_
_entity.id
_entity.type
_entity.pdbx_description
1 polymer ?
#
loop_
_entity_poly.entity_id
_entity_poly.type
_entity_poly.pdbx_seq_one_letter_code
_entity_poly.pdbx_strand_id
1 'polypeptide(L)'
;HRDRNLIDGSTDKDQVLKLMQELGELSDSVCKGKDIKDDIGDMLVVMLNIATRNGVTLSECLARAWDDIKDRKGKMIDGIFVKEGDL
;
A
#
# COMPACT_ATOMS: atom_id res chain seq x y z
N HIS A 1 21.02 -4.55 10.60
CA HIS A 1 20.55 -5.94 10.50
C HIS A 1 19.03 -6.02 10.61
N ARG A 2 18.44 -6.70 9.73
CA ARG A 2 17.03 -6.99 9.84
C ARG A 2 16.81 -8.22 10.73
N ASP A 3 15.71 -8.24 11.40
CA ASP A 3 15.32 -9.39 12.18
C ASP A 3 14.94 -10.53 11.23
N ARG A 4 15.71 -11.60 11.25
CA ARG A 4 15.46 -12.75 10.38
C ARG A 4 14.12 -13.39 10.66
N ASN A 5 13.67 -13.37 11.91
CA ASN A 5 12.37 -13.94 12.25
C ASN A 5 11.22 -13.14 11.65
N LEU A 6 11.37 -11.81 11.56
CA LEU A 6 10.36 -10.98 10.91
C LEU A 6 10.30 -11.21 9.41
N ILE A 7 11.49 -11.37 8.79
CA ILE A 7 11.56 -11.50 7.33
C ILE A 7 11.42 -12.95 6.90
N ASP A 8 12.20 -13.83 7.52
CA ASP A 8 12.32 -15.22 7.06
C ASP A 8 11.32 -16.15 7.73
N GLY A 9 10.81 -15.78 8.91
CA GLY A 9 9.90 -16.61 9.69
C GLY A 9 8.43 -16.40 9.37
N SER A 10 8.10 -15.39 8.57
CA SER A 10 6.72 -15.15 8.15
C SER A 10 6.63 -15.25 6.63
N THR A 11 5.42 -15.41 6.12
CA THR A 11 5.17 -15.51 4.68
C THR A 11 4.62 -14.19 4.16
N ASP A 12 4.63 -14.02 2.84
CA ASP A 12 3.98 -12.88 2.21
C ASP A 12 2.49 -12.86 2.54
N LYS A 13 1.88 -14.03 2.66
CA LYS A 13 0.46 -14.13 3.05
C LYS A 13 0.24 -13.55 4.45
N ASP A 14 1.13 -13.87 5.40
CA ASP A 14 1.03 -13.33 6.75
C ASP A 14 1.12 -11.81 6.74
N GLN A 15 2.03 -11.27 5.93
CA GLN A 15 2.19 -9.82 5.81
C GLN A 15 0.98 -9.17 5.15
N VAL A 16 0.39 -9.81 4.16
CA VAL A 16 -0.81 -9.28 3.52
C VAL A 16 -2.00 -9.29 4.48
N LEU A 17 -2.13 -10.34 5.31
CA LEU A 17 -3.18 -10.37 6.33
C LEU A 17 -3.00 -9.23 7.34
N LYS A 18 -1.76 -8.96 7.73
CA LYS A 18 -1.47 -7.83 8.60
C LYS A 18 -1.81 -6.51 7.93
N LEU A 19 -1.51 -6.38 6.65
CA LEU A 19 -1.86 -5.17 5.89
C LEU A 19 -3.37 -4.96 5.86
N MET A 20 -4.15 -6.03 5.75
CA MET A 20 -5.61 -5.93 5.79
C MET A 20 -6.11 -5.44 7.15
N GLN A 21 -5.48 -5.89 8.25
CA GLN A 21 -5.78 -5.37 9.57
C GLN A 21 -5.51 -3.87 9.66
N GLU A 22 -4.34 -3.44 9.18
CA GLU A 22 -3.96 -2.03 9.19
C GLU A 22 -4.91 -1.19 8.33
N LEU A 23 -5.37 -1.74 7.21
CA LEU A 23 -6.36 -1.08 6.37
C LEU A 23 -7.66 -0.89 7.12
N GLY A 24 -8.07 -1.88 7.90
CA GLY A 24 -9.27 -1.77 8.74
C GLY A 24 -9.15 -0.65 9.77
N GLU A 25 -7.98 -0.53 10.40
CA GLU A 25 -7.72 0.55 11.34
C GLU A 25 -7.73 1.92 10.67
N LEU A 26 -7.15 2.02 9.48
CA LEU A 26 -7.20 3.26 8.69
C LEU A 26 -8.64 3.62 8.36
N SER A 27 -9.43 2.65 7.92
CA SER A 27 -10.85 2.86 7.59
C SER A 27 -11.61 3.40 8.81
N ASP A 28 -11.39 2.80 9.98
CA ASP A 28 -12.02 3.24 11.21
C ASP A 28 -11.63 4.68 11.56
N SER A 29 -10.35 5.00 11.46
CA SER A 29 -9.85 6.34 11.75
C SER A 29 -10.44 7.38 10.81
N VAL A 30 -10.51 7.07 9.52
CA VAL A 30 -11.10 7.96 8.52
C VAL A 30 -12.57 8.21 8.84
N CYS A 31 -13.31 7.15 9.12
CA CYS A 31 -14.75 7.26 9.43
C CYS A 31 -15.02 8.08 10.69
N LYS A 32 -14.11 8.03 11.65
CA LYS A 32 -14.24 8.76 12.93
C LYS A 32 -13.59 10.14 12.90
N GLY A 33 -12.98 10.52 11.78
CA GLY A 33 -12.30 11.80 11.68
C GLY A 33 -11.04 11.92 12.52
N LYS A 34 -10.39 10.79 12.81
CA LYS A 34 -9.14 10.77 13.60
C LYS A 34 -7.92 11.02 12.73
N ASP A 35 -6.79 11.32 13.38
CA ASP A 35 -5.50 11.45 12.70
C ASP A 35 -5.12 10.09 12.09
N ILE A 36 -4.75 10.11 10.82
CA ILE A 36 -4.44 8.89 10.07
C ILE A 36 -2.94 8.65 9.89
N LYS A 37 -2.08 9.48 10.48
CA LYS A 37 -0.64 9.36 10.27
C LYS A 37 -0.09 8.01 10.70
N ASP A 38 -0.46 7.57 11.90
CA ASP A 38 0.00 6.28 12.40
C ASP A 38 -0.52 5.13 11.55
N ASP A 39 -1.78 5.21 11.14
CA ASP A 39 -2.40 4.15 10.34
C ASP A 39 -1.69 3.99 8.99
N ILE A 40 -1.41 5.11 8.31
CA ILE A 40 -0.70 5.09 7.04
C ILE A 40 0.74 4.60 7.25
N GLY A 41 1.40 5.09 8.30
CA GLY A 41 2.75 4.64 8.63
C GLY A 41 2.82 3.14 8.87
N ASP A 42 1.88 2.60 9.62
CA ASP A 42 1.81 1.17 9.90
C ASP A 42 1.65 0.35 8.62
N MET A 43 0.80 0.81 7.70
CA MET A 43 0.63 0.16 6.41
C MET A 43 1.92 0.20 5.60
N LEU A 44 2.62 1.33 5.60
CA LEU A 44 3.87 1.47 4.87
C LEU A 44 4.95 0.54 5.42
N VAL A 45 5.01 0.34 6.73
CA VAL A 45 5.96 -0.59 7.35
C VAL A 45 5.69 -2.01 6.86
N VAL A 46 4.44 -2.43 6.83
CA VAL A 46 4.09 -3.76 6.32
C VAL A 46 4.44 -3.89 4.84
N MET A 47 4.12 -2.88 4.05
CA MET A 47 4.46 -2.88 2.63
C MET A 47 5.97 -2.91 2.40
N LEU A 48 6.73 -2.20 3.24
CA LEU A 48 8.19 -2.24 3.17
C LEU A 48 8.71 -3.67 3.40
N ASN A 49 8.14 -4.38 4.39
CA ASN A 49 8.52 -5.76 4.64
C ASN A 49 8.24 -6.65 3.43
N ILE A 50 7.08 -6.51 2.81
CA ILE A 50 6.72 -7.28 1.62
C ILE A 50 7.69 -6.98 0.48
N ALA A 51 7.97 -5.70 0.25
CA ALA A 51 8.89 -5.28 -0.81
C ALA A 51 10.28 -5.87 -0.59
N THR A 52 10.80 -5.76 0.65
CA THR A 52 12.11 -6.29 0.99
C THR A 52 12.19 -7.79 0.75
N ARG A 53 11.16 -8.53 1.11
CA ARG A 53 11.09 -9.98 0.90
C ARG A 53 11.16 -10.35 -0.58
N ASN A 54 10.66 -9.47 -1.43
CA ASN A 54 10.60 -9.70 -2.88
C ASN A 54 11.71 -8.99 -3.66
N GLY A 55 12.68 -8.42 -2.96
CA GLY A 55 13.85 -7.83 -3.59
C GLY A 55 13.60 -6.52 -4.32
N VAL A 56 12.54 -5.81 -3.97
CA VAL A 56 12.22 -4.50 -4.56
C VAL A 56 12.13 -3.45 -3.47
N THR A 57 12.23 -2.18 -3.86
CA THR A 57 12.06 -1.06 -2.93
C THR A 57 10.71 -0.43 -3.13
N LEU A 58 10.23 0.26 -2.09
CA LEU A 58 8.99 1.03 -2.21
C LEU A 58 9.13 2.14 -3.26
N SER A 59 10.33 2.72 -3.37
CA SER A 59 10.59 3.75 -4.39
C SER A 59 10.41 3.20 -5.81
N GLU A 60 10.92 2.00 -6.06
CA GLU A 60 10.73 1.35 -7.36
C GLU A 60 9.25 1.09 -7.65
N CYS A 61 8.52 0.63 -6.64
CA CYS A 61 7.10 0.37 -6.77
C CYS A 61 6.33 1.66 -7.09
N LEU A 62 6.64 2.72 -6.36
CA LEU A 62 6.00 4.01 -6.57
C LEU A 62 6.32 4.59 -7.95
N ALA A 63 7.57 4.47 -8.38
CA ALA A 63 7.99 4.94 -9.70
C ALA A 63 7.23 4.20 -10.81
N ARG A 64 7.06 2.89 -10.66
CA ARG A 64 6.31 2.09 -11.63
C ARG A 64 4.85 2.52 -11.69
N ALA A 65 4.23 2.72 -10.53
CA ALA A 65 2.85 3.18 -10.46
C ALA A 65 2.70 4.55 -11.09
N TRP A 66 3.65 5.45 -10.85
CA TRP A 66 3.64 6.79 -11.44
C TRP A 66 3.74 6.72 -12.96
N ASP A 67 4.63 5.90 -13.50
CA ASP A 67 4.76 5.73 -14.95
C ASP A 67 3.46 5.23 -15.57
N ASP A 68 2.81 4.27 -14.91
CA ASP A 68 1.54 3.75 -15.41
C ASP A 68 0.45 4.82 -15.39
N ILE A 69 0.40 5.63 -14.32
CA ILE A 69 -0.64 6.66 -14.16
C ILE A 69 -0.44 7.79 -15.16
N LYS A 70 0.80 8.29 -15.32
CA LYS A 70 1.04 9.45 -16.17
C LYS A 70 0.72 9.18 -17.64
N ASP A 71 0.79 7.93 -18.07
CA ASP A 71 0.52 7.53 -19.44
C ASP A 71 -0.96 7.19 -19.68
N ARG A 72 -1.76 7.15 -18.61
CA ARG A 72 -3.18 6.88 -18.75
C ARG A 72 -3.95 8.13 -19.14
N LYS A 73 -4.94 7.94 -19.99
CA LYS A 73 -5.95 8.96 -20.23
C LYS A 73 -7.22 8.57 -19.50
N GLY A 74 -7.87 9.54 -18.86
CA GLY A 74 -9.06 9.28 -18.09
C GLY A 74 -9.51 10.52 -17.34
N LYS A 75 -10.46 10.35 -16.45
CA LYS A 75 -10.97 11.44 -15.63
C LYS A 75 -11.48 10.89 -14.30
N MET A 76 -11.63 11.80 -13.33
CA MET A 76 -12.23 11.46 -12.05
C MET A 76 -13.75 11.46 -12.18
N ILE A 77 -14.38 10.38 -11.72
CA ILE A 77 -15.84 10.28 -11.65
C ILE A 77 -16.19 9.91 -10.21
N ASP A 78 -16.91 10.77 -9.53
CA ASP A 78 -17.29 10.59 -8.12
C ASP A 78 -16.09 10.26 -7.22
N GLY A 79 -14.96 10.93 -7.47
CA GLY A 79 -13.74 10.74 -6.69
C GLY A 79 -12.93 9.52 -7.10
N ILE A 80 -13.33 8.80 -8.14
CA ILE A 80 -12.62 7.62 -8.61
C ILE A 80 -12.06 7.88 -10.00
N PHE A 81 -10.77 7.59 -10.18
CA PHE A 81 -10.15 7.72 -11.50
C PHE A 81 -10.65 6.62 -12.44
N VAL A 82 -11.13 7.01 -13.60
CA VAL A 82 -11.60 6.08 -14.62
C VAL A 82 -10.76 6.24 -15.86
N LYS A 83 -10.19 5.14 -16.34
CA LYS A 83 -9.40 5.16 -17.57
C LYS A 83 -10.24 5.53 -18.78
N GLU A 84 -9.61 6.16 -19.75
CA GLU A 84 -10.30 6.56 -21.00
C GLU A 84 -11.04 5.39 -21.64
N GLY A 85 -10.43 4.21 -21.65
CA GLY A 85 -11.05 3.03 -22.26
C GLY A 85 -12.27 2.51 -21.52
N ASP A 86 -12.49 2.94 -20.29
CA ASP A 86 -13.61 2.51 -19.44
C ASP A 86 -14.73 3.58 -19.40
N LEU A 87 -14.49 4.69 -20.06
CA LEU A 87 -15.51 5.76 -20.19
C LEU A 87 -16.50 5.43 -21.32
#